data_a83fa6e964c9f0a7263eeeecf35c22b7
#
_entry.id   a83fa6e964c9f0a7263eeeecf35c22b7
#
_cell.length_a   1.000
_cell.length_b   1.000
_cell.length_c   1.000
_cell.angle_alpha   90.00
_cell.angle_beta   90.00
_cell.angle_gamma   90.00
#
_symmetry.space_group_name_H-M   'P 1'
#
loop_
_entity.id
_entity.type
_entity.pdbx_description
1 polymer ?
#
loop_
_entity_poly.entity_id
_entity_poly.type
_entity_poly.pdbx_seq_one_letter_code
_entity_poly.pdbx_strand_id
1 'polypeptide(L)'
;MKKILYASLLAAVALSACDERVPAAFEEIDGIYFNNRANISSSSALLDNVNRTFVYENTDEMEVPVKIQLLGRPVSHARPIELRVTSEDAIEGVDYTLPDKAELPAGATFLNYTVVLKRTPRLKEEAKTIALEILPNACFSLPVPEEVQVNGDTISTLRFRIIYSDMFVAPPSAWEKGLI
;
A
#
# COMPACT_ATOMS: atom_id res chain seq x y z
N MET A 1 -49.78 44.11 22.16
CA MET A 1 -49.70 43.60 20.77
C MET A 1 -48.29 43.77 20.15
N LYS A 2 -47.59 44.93 20.25
CA LYS A 2 -46.24 45.12 19.68
C LYS A 2 -45.17 44.14 20.22
N LYS A 3 -45.22 43.77 21.52
CA LYS A 3 -44.24 42.84 22.13
C LYS A 3 -44.35 41.38 21.61
N ILE A 4 -45.55 40.96 21.22
CA ILE A 4 -45.80 39.62 20.65
C ILE A 4 -45.27 39.56 19.22
N LEU A 5 -45.39 40.65 18.48
CA LEU A 5 -44.88 40.74 17.10
C LEU A 5 -43.35 40.64 17.02
N TYR A 6 -42.64 41.21 17.99
CA TYR A 6 -41.16 41.10 18.04
C TYR A 6 -40.69 39.71 18.46
N ALA A 7 -41.44 39.03 19.35
CA ALA A 7 -41.11 37.67 19.73
C ALA A 7 -41.31 36.66 18.59
N SER A 8 -42.34 36.83 17.76
CA SER A 8 -42.56 35.98 16.58
C SER A 8 -41.53 36.25 15.45
N LEU A 9 -41.06 37.48 15.29
CA LEU A 9 -40.03 37.82 14.32
C LEU A 9 -38.67 37.24 14.72
N LEU A 10 -38.33 37.27 16.01
CA LEU A 10 -37.08 36.68 16.53
C LEU A 10 -37.08 35.15 16.42
N ALA A 11 -38.20 34.49 16.61
CA ALA A 11 -38.31 33.04 16.42
C ALA A 11 -38.19 32.58 14.98
N ALA A 12 -38.64 33.39 14.01
CA ALA A 12 -38.52 33.09 12.59
C ALA A 12 -37.07 33.17 12.08
N VAL A 13 -36.23 34.03 12.65
CA VAL A 13 -34.81 34.14 12.27
C VAL A 13 -33.98 33.00 12.84
N ALA A 14 -34.37 32.38 13.94
CA ALA A 14 -33.64 31.25 14.54
C ALA A 14 -33.82 29.93 13.77
N LEU A 15 -34.84 29.81 12.92
CA LEU A 15 -35.11 28.61 12.14
C LEU A 15 -34.37 28.55 10.78
N SER A 16 -33.72 29.64 10.35
CA SER A 16 -32.96 29.69 9.10
C SER A 16 -31.47 29.46 9.28
N ALA A 17 -31.00 29.10 10.48
CA ALA A 17 -29.56 28.96 10.78
C ALA A 17 -29.02 27.51 10.60
N CYS A 18 -29.82 26.57 10.15
CA CYS A 18 -29.33 25.26 9.72
C CYS A 18 -29.26 25.19 8.22
N ASP A 19 -28.30 25.90 7.64
CA ASP A 19 -27.80 25.52 6.31
C ASP A 19 -26.92 24.30 6.52
N GLU A 20 -27.53 23.13 6.44
CA GLU A 20 -26.82 21.86 6.43
C GLU A 20 -26.02 21.82 5.12
N ARG A 21 -24.80 22.33 5.18
CA ARG A 21 -23.86 22.18 4.09
C ARG A 21 -23.65 20.69 3.93
N VAL A 22 -24.32 20.09 2.95
CA VAL A 22 -23.99 18.75 2.50
C VAL A 22 -22.48 18.78 2.25
N PRO A 23 -21.68 17.94 2.95
CA PRO A 23 -20.26 17.87 2.69
C PRO A 23 -20.08 17.70 1.18
N ALA A 24 -19.23 18.52 0.57
CA ALA A 24 -18.95 18.41 -0.86
C ALA A 24 -18.65 16.95 -1.14
N ALA A 25 -19.46 16.30 -1.96
CA ALA A 25 -19.20 14.91 -2.36
C ALA A 25 -17.82 14.92 -2.99
N PHE A 26 -16.97 13.99 -2.56
CA PHE A 26 -15.66 13.79 -3.18
C PHE A 26 -15.90 13.38 -4.62
N GLU A 27 -15.81 14.32 -5.56
CA GLU A 27 -16.11 14.14 -6.99
C GLU A 27 -14.84 13.82 -7.80
N GLU A 28 -13.69 13.71 -7.12
CA GLU A 28 -12.43 13.37 -7.76
C GLU A 28 -12.34 11.86 -8.04
N ILE A 29 -11.53 11.51 -9.03
CA ILE A 29 -11.20 10.12 -9.35
C ILE A 29 -10.61 9.46 -8.10
N ASP A 30 -11.13 8.29 -7.71
CA ASP A 30 -10.61 7.52 -6.59
C ASP A 30 -9.12 7.28 -6.72
N GLY A 31 -8.41 7.30 -5.59
CA GLY A 31 -6.98 7.05 -5.54
C GLY A 31 -6.65 5.64 -5.11
N ILE A 32 -5.42 5.20 -5.42
CA ILE A 32 -4.83 3.97 -4.90
C ILE A 32 -3.39 4.21 -4.47
N TYR A 33 -2.91 3.38 -3.54
CA TYR A 33 -1.54 3.44 -3.03
C TYR A 33 -1.12 2.11 -2.41
N PHE A 34 0.18 1.83 -2.30
CA PHE A 34 0.70 0.70 -1.53
C PHE A 34 0.52 0.96 -0.04
N ASN A 35 -0.09 0.02 0.67
CA ASN A 35 -0.34 0.10 2.11
C ASN A 35 0.19 -1.14 2.85
N ASN A 36 1.48 -1.40 2.69
CA ASN A 36 2.17 -2.46 3.40
C ASN A 36 2.73 -1.88 4.70
N ARG A 37 2.33 -2.41 5.85
CA ARG A 37 2.71 -1.84 7.15
C ARG A 37 3.31 -2.88 8.06
N ALA A 38 4.36 -2.49 8.80
CA ALA A 38 4.87 -3.26 9.91
C ALA A 38 4.24 -2.78 11.21
N ASN A 39 3.80 -3.74 12.03
CA ASN A 39 3.38 -3.44 13.40
C ASN A 39 4.62 -3.38 14.28
N ILE A 40 5.06 -2.19 14.61
CA ILE A 40 6.19 -1.98 15.50
C ILE A 40 5.64 -1.46 16.83
N SER A 41 5.47 -2.37 17.81
CA SER A 41 4.97 -2.03 19.15
C SER A 41 3.62 -1.29 19.13
N SER A 42 3.60 0.01 19.38
CA SER A 42 2.38 0.84 19.41
C SER A 42 2.16 1.66 18.12
N SER A 43 3.03 1.54 17.13
CA SER A 43 2.93 2.28 15.86
C SER A 43 2.90 1.34 14.65
N SER A 44 2.26 1.81 13.60
CA SER A 44 2.20 1.13 12.30
C SER A 44 2.97 1.96 11.29
N ALA A 45 4.18 1.51 10.94
CA ALA A 45 5.01 2.18 9.95
C ALA A 45 4.69 1.66 8.54
N LEU A 46 4.57 2.56 7.57
CA LEU A 46 4.47 2.20 6.16
C LEU A 46 5.82 1.62 5.71
N LEU A 47 5.77 0.59 4.88
CA LEU A 47 6.94 -0.03 4.27
C LEU A 47 6.91 0.21 2.76
N ASP A 48 8.03 0.60 2.19
CA ASP A 48 8.27 0.68 0.74
C ASP A 48 9.03 -0.55 0.21
N ASN A 49 9.37 -1.46 1.10
CA ASN A 49 10.04 -2.71 0.73
C ASN A 49 9.75 -3.84 1.72
N VAL A 50 10.08 -5.05 1.28
CA VAL A 50 10.08 -6.25 2.11
C VAL A 50 11.29 -7.10 1.74
N ASN A 51 11.96 -7.64 2.78
CA ASN A 51 13.03 -8.61 2.61
C ASN A 51 12.47 -10.01 2.87
N ARG A 52 12.82 -10.97 2.00
CA ARG A 52 12.46 -12.39 2.12
C ARG A 52 13.69 -13.26 1.96
N THR A 53 13.74 -14.37 2.66
CA THR A 53 14.83 -15.34 2.52
C THR A 53 14.29 -16.76 2.49
N PHE A 54 14.85 -17.56 1.59
CA PHE A 54 14.56 -19.00 1.49
C PHE A 54 15.37 -19.85 2.46
N VAL A 55 16.35 -19.26 3.15
CA VAL A 55 17.27 -20.01 4.05
C VAL A 55 16.54 -20.84 5.10
N TYR A 56 15.41 -20.35 5.60
CA TYR A 56 14.62 -21.02 6.65
C TYR A 56 13.36 -21.71 6.10
N GLU A 57 13.17 -21.68 4.80
CA GLU A 57 11.97 -22.23 4.15
C GLU A 57 12.27 -23.61 3.54
N ASN A 58 11.31 -24.53 3.67
CA ASN A 58 11.37 -25.86 3.05
C ASN A 58 10.60 -25.92 1.71
N THR A 59 10.35 -24.76 1.09
CA THR A 59 9.61 -24.64 -0.16
C THR A 59 10.50 -24.02 -1.24
N ASP A 60 10.20 -24.34 -2.50
CA ASP A 60 10.85 -23.75 -3.66
C ASP A 60 10.10 -22.50 -4.17
N GLU A 61 8.95 -22.19 -3.58
CA GLU A 61 8.14 -21.04 -3.91
C GLU A 61 7.68 -20.33 -2.63
N MET A 62 7.59 -18.99 -2.70
CA MET A 62 7.16 -18.15 -1.59
C MET A 62 6.22 -17.05 -2.09
N GLU A 63 5.02 -16.99 -1.52
CA GLU A 63 4.06 -15.95 -1.81
C GLU A 63 4.36 -14.67 -1.03
N VAL A 64 4.38 -13.55 -1.73
CA VAL A 64 4.56 -12.21 -1.14
C VAL A 64 3.36 -11.36 -1.50
N PRO A 65 2.36 -11.23 -0.62
CA PRO A 65 1.25 -10.34 -0.84
C PRO A 65 1.69 -8.88 -0.69
N VAL A 66 1.46 -8.09 -1.73
CA VAL A 66 1.67 -6.64 -1.74
C VAL A 66 0.30 -5.96 -1.71
N LYS A 67 0.01 -5.26 -0.62
CA LYS A 67 -1.29 -4.65 -0.42
C LYS A 67 -1.39 -3.31 -1.15
N ILE A 68 -2.38 -3.19 -2.04
CA ILE A 68 -2.79 -1.95 -2.70
C ILE A 68 -4.13 -1.53 -2.10
N GLN A 69 -4.18 -0.33 -1.53
CA GLN A 69 -5.33 0.21 -0.81
C GLN A 69 -6.08 1.22 -1.66
N LEU A 70 -7.40 1.14 -1.67
CA LEU A 70 -8.28 2.16 -2.24
C LEU A 70 -8.35 3.39 -1.30
N LEU A 71 -8.21 4.56 -1.89
CA LEU A 71 -8.56 5.85 -1.30
C LEU A 71 -9.78 6.38 -2.07
N GLY A 72 -10.96 6.18 -1.51
CA GLY A 72 -12.23 6.51 -2.14
C GLY A 72 -13.32 5.52 -1.78
N ARG A 73 -14.33 5.40 -2.64
CA ARG A 73 -15.51 4.54 -2.39
C ARG A 73 -15.45 3.24 -3.19
N PRO A 74 -15.78 2.10 -2.56
CA PRO A 74 -15.96 0.87 -3.30
C PRO A 74 -17.10 1.00 -4.31
N VAL A 75 -16.91 0.41 -5.49
CA VAL A 75 -17.93 0.39 -6.56
C VAL A 75 -18.39 -1.03 -6.86
N SER A 76 -19.51 -1.20 -7.54
CA SER A 76 -20.14 -2.51 -7.79
C SER A 76 -19.52 -3.31 -8.96
N HIS A 77 -18.42 -2.81 -9.55
CA HIS A 77 -17.69 -3.48 -10.63
C HIS A 77 -16.20 -3.51 -10.33
N ALA A 78 -15.49 -4.43 -10.95
CA ALA A 78 -14.05 -4.53 -10.84
C ALA A 78 -13.36 -3.41 -11.65
N ARG A 79 -12.19 -2.94 -11.18
CA ARG A 79 -11.44 -1.84 -11.80
C ARG A 79 -9.99 -2.24 -12.02
N PRO A 80 -9.46 -2.12 -13.25
CA PRO A 80 -8.07 -2.44 -13.52
C PRO A 80 -7.12 -1.47 -12.81
N ILE A 81 -6.02 -2.02 -12.29
CA ILE A 81 -4.91 -1.26 -11.71
C ILE A 81 -3.75 -1.33 -12.70
N GLU A 82 -3.17 -0.19 -13.03
CA GLU A 82 -1.98 -0.13 -13.87
C GLU A 82 -0.74 -0.29 -12.99
N LEU A 83 -0.02 -1.42 -13.16
CA LEU A 83 1.21 -1.72 -12.44
C LEU A 83 2.35 -1.88 -13.44
N ARG A 84 3.46 -1.20 -13.15
CA ARG A 84 4.75 -1.47 -13.78
C ARG A 84 5.57 -2.34 -12.84
N VAL A 85 6.02 -3.49 -13.31
CA VAL A 85 6.93 -4.37 -12.58
C VAL A 85 8.26 -4.40 -13.33
N THR A 86 9.35 -4.15 -12.62
CA THR A 86 10.70 -4.12 -13.18
C THR A 86 11.68 -4.85 -12.27
N SER A 87 12.70 -5.45 -12.86
CA SER A 87 13.85 -6.01 -12.17
C SER A 87 15.07 -5.91 -13.08
N GLU A 88 16.25 -5.69 -12.51
CA GLU A 88 17.52 -5.71 -13.23
C GLU A 88 18.20 -7.09 -13.16
N ASP A 89 17.86 -7.86 -12.13
CA ASP A 89 18.54 -9.10 -11.73
C ASP A 89 17.64 -10.33 -11.70
N ALA A 90 16.30 -10.16 -11.73
CA ALA A 90 15.33 -11.25 -11.72
C ALA A 90 14.54 -11.33 -13.03
N ILE A 91 14.26 -12.54 -13.49
CA ILE A 91 13.55 -12.84 -14.73
C ILE A 91 12.17 -13.38 -14.42
N GLU A 92 11.11 -12.72 -14.93
CA GLU A 92 9.74 -13.19 -14.83
C GLU A 92 9.57 -14.57 -15.48
N GLY A 93 8.80 -15.44 -14.85
CA GLY A 93 8.62 -16.84 -15.26
C GLY A 93 9.72 -17.79 -14.75
N VAL A 94 10.93 -17.29 -14.49
CA VAL A 94 12.08 -18.07 -13.99
C VAL A 94 12.29 -17.85 -12.51
N ASP A 95 12.46 -16.59 -12.08
CA ASP A 95 12.80 -16.22 -10.70
C ASP A 95 11.58 -15.80 -9.90
N TYR A 96 10.52 -15.36 -10.57
CA TYR A 96 9.23 -15.01 -9.96
C TYR A 96 8.09 -15.15 -10.97
N THR A 97 6.86 -15.18 -10.49
CA THR A 97 5.65 -15.06 -11.31
C THR A 97 4.71 -14.02 -10.75
N LEU A 98 3.95 -13.40 -11.63
CA LEU A 98 2.96 -12.38 -11.32
C LEU A 98 1.55 -12.92 -11.56
N PRO A 99 0.52 -12.38 -10.89
CA PRO A 99 -0.86 -12.62 -11.26
C PRO A 99 -1.14 -12.12 -12.69
N ASP A 100 -2.01 -12.81 -13.41
CA ASP A 100 -2.41 -12.43 -14.78
C ASP A 100 -2.99 -11.02 -14.88
N LYS A 101 -3.59 -10.53 -13.80
CA LYS A 101 -4.23 -9.23 -13.73
C LYS A 101 -4.00 -8.57 -12.38
N ALA A 102 -3.80 -7.25 -12.42
CA ALA A 102 -3.95 -6.39 -11.26
C ALA A 102 -5.32 -5.71 -11.35
N GLU A 103 -6.28 -6.14 -10.54
CA GLU A 103 -7.65 -5.66 -10.60
C GLU A 103 -8.25 -5.56 -9.19
N LEU A 104 -8.78 -4.39 -8.84
CA LEU A 104 -9.52 -4.20 -7.60
C LEU A 104 -10.92 -4.80 -7.77
N PRO A 105 -11.29 -5.84 -7.01
CA PRO A 105 -12.59 -6.50 -7.17
C PRO A 105 -13.76 -5.57 -6.83
N ALA A 106 -14.94 -5.88 -7.36
CA ALA A 106 -16.20 -5.19 -7.01
C ALA A 106 -16.42 -5.20 -5.49
N GLY A 107 -16.73 -4.04 -4.93
CA GLY A 107 -16.97 -3.86 -3.48
C GLY A 107 -15.72 -3.91 -2.60
N ALA A 108 -14.54 -4.19 -3.16
CA ALA A 108 -13.31 -4.27 -2.38
C ALA A 108 -12.73 -2.88 -2.08
N THR A 109 -12.09 -2.77 -0.91
CA THR A 109 -11.34 -1.58 -0.48
C THR A 109 -9.83 -1.75 -0.62
N PHE A 110 -9.36 -2.96 -0.93
CA PHE A 110 -7.96 -3.25 -1.18
C PHE A 110 -7.79 -4.48 -2.07
N LEU A 111 -6.62 -4.61 -2.66
CA LEU A 111 -6.14 -5.78 -3.38
C LEU A 111 -4.86 -6.27 -2.71
N ASN A 112 -4.74 -7.57 -2.48
CA ASN A 112 -3.45 -8.21 -2.23
C ASN A 112 -2.91 -8.73 -3.58
N TYR A 113 -1.98 -8.00 -4.17
CA TYR A 113 -1.28 -8.41 -5.37
C TYR A 113 -0.14 -9.34 -4.97
N THR A 114 -0.33 -10.64 -5.16
CA THR A 114 0.60 -11.67 -4.67
C THR A 114 1.65 -12.00 -5.72
N VAL A 115 2.90 -11.64 -5.45
CA VAL A 115 4.07 -12.06 -6.23
C VAL A 115 4.55 -13.40 -5.69
N VAL A 116 4.73 -14.40 -6.57
CA VAL A 116 5.29 -15.70 -6.18
C VAL A 116 6.77 -15.71 -6.55
N LEU A 117 7.62 -15.75 -5.54
CA LEU A 117 9.07 -15.86 -5.67
C LEU A 117 9.45 -17.33 -5.89
N LYS A 118 10.43 -17.60 -6.73
CA LYS A 118 10.96 -18.95 -7.00
C LYS A 118 12.38 -19.08 -6.49
N ARG A 119 12.65 -20.19 -5.82
CA ARG A 119 13.98 -20.53 -5.32
C ARG A 119 14.86 -20.99 -6.47
N THR A 120 15.86 -20.20 -6.84
CA THR A 120 16.82 -20.53 -7.88
C THR A 120 18.24 -20.63 -7.30
N PRO A 121 19.16 -21.42 -7.90
CA PRO A 121 20.52 -21.58 -7.39
C PRO A 121 21.28 -20.25 -7.23
N ARG A 122 21.01 -19.26 -8.10
CA ARG A 122 21.65 -17.93 -8.09
C ARG A 122 21.35 -17.14 -6.82
N LEU A 123 20.24 -17.40 -6.13
CA LEU A 123 19.89 -16.74 -4.87
C LEU A 123 20.86 -17.06 -3.72
N LYS A 124 21.71 -18.08 -3.87
CA LYS A 124 22.79 -18.38 -2.92
C LYS A 124 24.01 -17.49 -3.10
N GLU A 125 24.12 -16.81 -4.22
CA GLU A 125 25.25 -15.97 -4.59
C GLU A 125 24.91 -14.50 -4.51
N GLU A 126 23.67 -14.12 -4.89
CA GLU A 126 23.20 -12.74 -4.93
C GLU A 126 21.73 -12.63 -4.54
N ALA A 127 21.37 -11.55 -3.87
CA ALA A 127 19.98 -11.19 -3.65
C ALA A 127 19.39 -10.60 -4.93
N LYS A 128 18.09 -10.83 -5.16
CA LYS A 128 17.35 -10.28 -6.28
C LYS A 128 16.31 -9.27 -5.81
N THR A 129 16.02 -8.29 -6.66
CA THR A 129 15.09 -7.20 -6.36
C THR A 129 14.04 -7.09 -7.45
N ILE A 130 12.77 -7.06 -7.04
CA ILE A 130 11.62 -6.76 -7.90
C ILE A 130 11.03 -5.44 -7.43
N ALA A 131 10.88 -4.49 -8.33
CA ALA A 131 10.26 -3.19 -8.07
C ALA A 131 8.87 -3.13 -8.72
N LEU A 132 7.87 -2.76 -7.93
CA LEU A 132 6.50 -2.51 -8.36
C LEU A 132 6.24 -1.01 -8.28
N GLU A 133 5.59 -0.45 -9.29
CA GLU A 133 5.18 0.95 -9.37
C GLU A 133 3.74 1.04 -9.82
N ILE A 134 2.91 1.76 -9.05
CA ILE A 134 1.54 2.08 -9.44
C ILE A 134 1.56 3.25 -10.42
N LEU A 135 0.85 3.11 -11.53
CA LEU A 135 0.68 4.16 -12.53
C LEU A 135 -0.77 4.66 -12.53
N PRO A 136 -1.02 5.94 -12.84
CA PRO A 136 -2.37 6.47 -12.97
C PRO A 136 -3.05 5.87 -14.20
N ASN A 137 -4.37 5.71 -14.13
CA ASN A 137 -5.19 5.28 -15.26
C ASN A 137 -6.56 5.96 -15.23
N ALA A 138 -7.49 5.55 -16.10
CA ALA A 138 -8.84 6.13 -16.18
C ALA A 138 -9.70 5.85 -14.91
N CYS A 139 -9.34 4.85 -14.10
CA CYS A 139 -10.09 4.43 -12.90
C CYS A 139 -9.50 5.01 -11.62
N PHE A 140 -8.20 5.31 -11.60
CA PHE A 140 -7.48 5.68 -10.39
C PHE A 140 -6.49 6.81 -10.63
N SER A 141 -6.53 7.80 -9.72
CA SER A 141 -5.52 8.83 -9.56
C SER A 141 -4.49 8.44 -8.49
N LEU A 142 -3.44 9.25 -8.34
CA LEU A 142 -2.37 9.03 -7.36
C LEU A 142 -2.23 10.26 -6.43
N PRO A 143 -3.25 10.53 -5.59
CA PRO A 143 -3.32 11.78 -4.83
C PRO A 143 -2.34 11.84 -3.66
N VAL A 144 -1.82 10.70 -3.22
CA VAL A 144 -0.91 10.60 -2.06
C VAL A 144 0.35 9.86 -2.52
N PRO A 145 1.33 10.55 -3.14
CA PRO A 145 2.55 9.88 -3.64
C PRO A 145 3.53 9.49 -2.53
N GLU A 146 3.43 10.11 -1.36
CA GLU A 146 4.37 9.95 -0.26
C GLU A 146 3.67 10.01 1.10
N GLU A 147 4.26 9.35 2.11
CA GLU A 147 3.86 9.45 3.52
C GLU A 147 5.07 9.84 4.37
N VAL A 148 4.90 10.85 5.23
CA VAL A 148 5.93 11.22 6.22
C VAL A 148 5.76 10.34 7.45
N GLN A 149 6.79 9.61 7.81
CA GLN A 149 6.83 8.72 8.97
C GLN A 149 7.02 9.51 10.29
N VAL A 150 6.74 8.88 11.41
CA VAL A 150 6.91 9.48 12.75
C VAL A 150 8.36 9.93 13.01
N ASN A 151 9.34 9.24 12.44
CA ASN A 151 10.76 9.57 12.54
C ASN A 151 11.20 10.72 11.60
N GLY A 152 10.28 11.27 10.78
CA GLY A 152 10.54 12.33 9.81
C GLY A 152 10.95 11.85 8.41
N ASP A 153 11.16 10.54 8.22
CA ASP A 153 11.48 9.99 6.89
C ASP A 153 10.26 10.05 5.97
N THR A 154 10.49 10.31 4.69
CA THR A 154 9.47 10.30 3.64
C THR A 154 9.58 8.99 2.87
N ILE A 155 8.45 8.26 2.77
CA ILE A 155 8.37 6.99 2.08
C ILE A 155 7.38 7.09 0.91
N SER A 156 7.76 6.55 -0.26
CA SER A 156 6.87 6.47 -1.41
C SER A 156 5.72 5.50 -1.16
N THR A 157 4.51 5.94 -1.46
CA THR A 157 3.31 5.10 -1.44
C THR A 157 3.00 4.48 -2.80
N LEU A 158 3.75 4.88 -3.84
CA LEU A 158 3.53 4.46 -5.24
C LEU A 158 4.55 3.43 -5.71
N ARG A 159 5.62 3.20 -4.92
CA ARG A 159 6.66 2.23 -5.22
C ARG A 159 6.82 1.26 -4.08
N PHE A 160 7.03 -0.01 -4.43
CA PHE A 160 7.28 -1.09 -3.47
C PHE A 160 8.34 -2.04 -4.02
N ARG A 161 9.29 -2.46 -3.18
CA ARG A 161 10.37 -3.36 -3.57
C ARG A 161 10.28 -4.67 -2.79
N ILE A 162 10.47 -5.77 -3.49
CA ILE A 162 10.65 -7.10 -2.90
C ILE A 162 12.10 -7.47 -3.11
N ILE A 163 12.84 -7.65 -2.02
CA ILE A 163 14.23 -8.09 -2.01
C ILE A 163 14.26 -9.50 -1.46
N TYR A 164 14.87 -10.44 -2.16
CA TYR A 164 14.89 -11.83 -1.72
C TYR A 164 16.19 -12.56 -2.04
N SER A 165 16.53 -13.55 -1.21
CA SER A 165 17.77 -14.30 -1.29
C SER A 165 17.63 -15.70 -0.68
N ASP A 166 18.64 -16.56 -0.92
CA ASP A 166 18.85 -17.85 -0.25
C ASP A 166 20.25 -17.89 0.39
N MET A 167 20.69 -16.73 0.91
CA MET A 167 22.01 -16.57 1.52
C MET A 167 21.89 -16.49 3.04
N PHE A 168 22.78 -17.20 3.72
CA PHE A 168 23.00 -16.96 5.15
C PHE A 168 23.67 -15.59 5.32
N VAL A 169 22.99 -14.69 5.99
CA VAL A 169 23.64 -13.44 6.44
C VAL A 169 24.55 -13.82 7.59
N ALA A 170 25.85 -13.48 7.46
CA ALA A 170 26.79 -13.66 8.56
C ALA A 170 26.26 -12.95 9.83
N PRO A 171 26.35 -13.58 11.01
CA PRO A 171 25.92 -12.94 12.23
C PRO A 171 26.66 -11.60 12.42
N PRO A 172 26.01 -10.58 13.00
CA PRO A 172 26.67 -9.31 13.26
C PRO A 172 28.00 -9.54 14.00
N SER A 173 29.06 -8.84 13.59
CA SER A 173 30.42 -8.99 14.18
C SER A 173 30.45 -8.76 15.69
N ALA A 174 29.42 -8.16 16.29
CA ALA A 174 29.22 -8.05 17.72
C ALA A 174 29.02 -9.41 18.42
N TRP A 175 28.52 -10.43 17.70
CA TRP A 175 28.31 -11.78 18.23
C TRP A 175 29.62 -12.60 18.28
N GLU A 176 30.57 -12.29 17.40
CA GLU A 176 31.91 -12.95 17.42
C GLU A 176 32.72 -12.61 18.63
N LYS A 177 32.46 -11.50 19.34
CA LYS A 177 33.19 -11.05 20.55
C LYS A 177 32.69 -11.64 21.86
N GLY A 178 31.63 -12.44 21.84
CA GLY A 178 31.00 -13.00 23.05
C GLY A 178 31.16 -14.50 23.24
N LEU A 179 31.95 -15.20 22.44
CA LEU A 179 32.17 -16.65 22.50
C LEU A 179 33.61 -17.05 22.81
N ILE A 180 34.29 -16.27 23.66
CA ILE A 180 35.57 -16.69 24.24
C ILE A 180 35.43 -16.74 25.78
#